data_d6b4094899d339e4b47f34889408b8f1
#
_entry.id   d6b4094899d339e4b47f34889408b8f1
#
_cell.length_a   1.000
_cell.length_b   1.000
_cell.length_c   1.000
_cell.angle_alpha   90.00
_cell.angle_beta   90.00
_cell.angle_gamma   90.00
#
_symmetry.space_group_name_H-M   'P 1'
#
loop_
_entity.id
_entity.type
_entity.pdbx_description
1 polymer ?
#
loop_
_entity_poly.entity_id
_entity_poly.type
_entity_poly.pdbx_seq_one_letter_code
_entity_poly.pdbx_strand_id
1 'polypeptide(L)'
;MRIIYTIEDISVKGGAENIITQKANHFATEYGHDVLIVSIYKDERPASYPLAKGVRLISLNIPFIAKNCNVICKNINRIRMLLCLLKRFQKVVDAEQPDIIFFTLSLGALLLPFCRTRAKKVYESHSARQFTPYHSLFYPMERSADTIVCLTHGDAQNYKKTKHVCVIPNFIEQPKRSVADYTRKKAIAVGRLEAPKGFDILIDCWKRVAEQHPDWHLDIYGEGSCRNDLQLQIEQLHLNDRITLCGRSNNIMDVYPEYSLHIMTSRYEGQGITLIEAQACGLPSVVFNFKFGAVDIVQNGVNGIIVEQDDCKAFSEALCKMMSSEDMRKKYGENALEVGRQYFKDNVFGKWVELINTLKQ
;
A
#
# COMPACT_ATOMS: atom_id res chain seq x y z
N MET A 1 23.03 -4.48 14.33
CA MET A 1 22.81 -3.03 14.08
C MET A 1 21.63 -2.57 14.87
N ARG A 2 21.60 -1.30 15.25
CA ARG A 2 20.43 -0.67 15.86
C ARG A 2 19.66 0.12 14.80
N ILE A 3 18.40 -0.23 14.61
CA ILE A 3 17.51 0.34 13.58
C ILE A 3 16.33 1.00 14.27
N ILE A 4 16.02 2.24 13.89
CA ILE A 4 14.79 2.93 14.33
C ILE A 4 13.83 3.06 13.15
N TYR A 5 12.56 2.70 13.36
CA TYR A 5 11.44 3.04 12.49
C TYR A 5 10.58 4.12 13.15
N THR A 6 10.23 5.18 12.43
CA THR A 6 9.17 6.09 12.88
C THR A 6 7.84 5.65 12.33
N ILE A 7 6.77 5.78 13.10
CA ILE A 7 5.40 5.54 12.67
C ILE A 7 4.47 6.58 13.30
N GLU A 8 3.44 7.02 12.61
CA GLU A 8 2.55 8.04 13.16
C GLU A 8 1.73 7.48 14.33
N ASP A 9 1.06 6.35 14.12
CA ASP A 9 0.24 5.68 15.14
C ASP A 9 0.24 4.17 14.91
N ILE A 10 0.93 3.43 15.79
CA ILE A 10 1.06 1.96 15.70
C ILE A 10 -0.27 1.22 15.95
N SER A 11 -1.26 1.88 16.54
CA SER A 11 -2.59 1.30 16.82
C SER A 11 -3.55 1.34 15.64
N VAL A 12 -3.18 2.02 14.55
CA VAL A 12 -3.97 2.06 13.32
C VAL A 12 -3.83 0.75 12.55
N LYS A 13 -4.95 0.18 12.10
CA LYS A 13 -4.97 -1.02 11.26
C LYS A 13 -4.87 -0.63 9.79
N GLY A 14 -3.70 -0.18 9.36
CA GLY A 14 -3.41 0.26 8.00
C GLY A 14 -2.37 -0.60 7.28
N GLY A 15 -2.23 -0.42 5.97
CA GLY A 15 -1.26 -1.15 5.15
C GLY A 15 0.19 -0.77 5.45
N ALA A 16 0.47 0.52 5.68
CA ALA A 16 1.81 0.99 6.01
C ALA A 16 2.26 0.45 7.37
N GLU A 17 1.38 0.50 8.39
CA GLU A 17 1.62 -0.03 9.73
C GLU A 17 1.91 -1.52 9.70
N ASN A 18 1.18 -2.28 8.89
CA ASN A 18 1.42 -3.71 8.70
C ASN A 18 2.81 -3.98 8.11
N ILE A 19 3.15 -3.33 7.00
CA ILE A 19 4.44 -3.52 6.33
C ILE A 19 5.61 -3.11 7.22
N ILE A 20 5.53 -1.97 7.92
CA ILE A 20 6.57 -1.51 8.84
C ILE A 20 6.76 -2.52 9.97
N THR A 21 5.67 -3.00 10.57
CA THR A 21 5.72 -3.99 11.64
C THR A 21 6.33 -5.31 11.17
N GLN A 22 5.93 -5.82 10.00
CA GLN A 22 6.49 -7.05 9.45
C GLN A 22 7.98 -6.90 9.13
N LYS A 23 8.42 -5.75 8.61
CA LYS A 23 9.84 -5.47 8.36
C LYS A 23 10.64 -5.42 9.66
N ALA A 24 10.14 -4.69 10.66
CA ALA A 24 10.77 -4.61 11.98
C ALA A 24 10.92 -6.01 12.61
N ASN A 25 9.87 -6.81 12.56
CA ASN A 25 9.89 -8.19 13.05
C ASN A 25 10.95 -9.03 12.31
N HIS A 26 10.96 -9.00 10.99
CA HIS A 26 11.88 -9.80 10.18
C HIS A 26 13.35 -9.41 10.41
N PHE A 27 13.66 -8.12 10.48
CA PHE A 27 15.01 -7.66 10.81
C PHE A 27 15.47 -8.06 12.22
N ALA A 28 14.54 -8.11 13.18
CA ALA A 28 14.87 -8.54 14.53
C ALA A 28 15.06 -10.05 14.61
N THR A 29 14.19 -10.86 13.97
CA THR A 29 14.19 -12.33 14.11
C THR A 29 15.21 -13.01 13.21
N GLU A 30 15.29 -12.61 11.93
CA GLU A 30 16.12 -13.31 10.94
C GLU A 30 17.53 -12.73 10.84
N TYR A 31 17.68 -11.41 11.10
CA TYR A 31 19.00 -10.75 10.99
C TYR A 31 19.59 -10.34 12.34
N GLY A 32 18.90 -10.58 13.45
CA GLY A 32 19.38 -10.29 14.81
C GLY A 32 19.66 -8.80 15.05
N HIS A 33 18.94 -7.90 14.38
CA HIS A 33 19.08 -6.47 14.58
C HIS A 33 18.32 -6.01 15.83
N ASP A 34 18.86 -5.02 16.55
CA ASP A 34 18.14 -4.31 17.62
C ASP A 34 17.20 -3.30 16.97
N VAL A 35 15.91 -3.61 16.94
CA VAL A 35 14.91 -2.81 16.23
C VAL A 35 14.00 -2.09 17.21
N LEU A 36 13.90 -0.77 17.05
CA LEU A 36 13.01 0.10 17.81
C LEU A 36 11.98 0.74 16.89
N ILE A 37 10.70 0.58 17.21
CA ILE A 37 9.62 1.36 16.59
C ILE A 37 9.30 2.55 17.50
N VAL A 38 9.29 3.75 16.93
CA VAL A 38 8.92 5.00 17.59
C VAL A 38 7.57 5.45 17.05
N SER A 39 6.50 5.25 17.85
CA SER A 39 5.17 5.76 17.57
C SER A 39 5.05 7.22 18.00
N ILE A 40 4.58 8.10 17.11
CA ILE A 40 4.55 9.54 17.36
C ILE A 40 3.40 9.92 18.27
N TYR A 41 2.19 9.52 17.91
CA TYR A 41 1.01 9.90 18.68
C TYR A 41 0.86 9.09 19.96
N LYS A 42 0.20 9.72 20.93
CA LYS A 42 -0.23 9.03 22.14
C LYS A 42 -1.45 8.18 21.80
N ASP A 43 -1.31 6.86 22.01
CA ASP A 43 -2.45 5.96 22.01
C ASP A 43 -2.29 4.94 23.15
N GLU A 44 -3.39 4.66 23.84
CA GLU A 44 -3.44 3.65 24.91
C GLU A 44 -3.80 2.26 24.34
N ARG A 45 -4.18 2.21 23.06
CA ARG A 45 -4.46 0.95 22.37
C ARG A 45 -3.17 0.19 22.07
N PRO A 46 -3.21 -1.13 22.09
CA PRO A 46 -2.06 -1.95 21.69
C PRO A 46 -1.74 -1.75 20.21
N ALA A 47 -0.54 -2.17 19.81
CA ALA A 47 -0.17 -2.23 18.40
C ALA A 47 -1.17 -3.09 17.62
N SER A 48 -1.62 -2.61 16.45
CA SER A 48 -2.61 -3.30 15.62
C SER A 48 -2.09 -4.60 15.02
N TYR A 49 -0.77 -4.73 14.92
CA TYR A 49 -0.10 -5.92 14.42
C TYR A 49 0.90 -6.43 15.48
N PRO A 50 1.06 -7.75 15.64
CA PRO A 50 1.90 -8.33 16.67
C PRO A 50 3.38 -7.98 16.43
N LEU A 51 4.05 -7.55 17.49
CA LEU A 51 5.49 -7.31 17.50
C LEU A 51 6.23 -8.59 17.92
N ALA A 52 7.27 -8.95 17.20
CA ALA A 52 8.12 -10.08 17.54
C ALA A 52 8.94 -9.79 18.81
N LYS A 53 9.33 -10.87 19.51
CA LYS A 53 10.25 -10.77 20.64
C LYS A 53 11.58 -10.18 20.16
N GLY A 54 11.97 -9.06 20.74
CA GLY A 54 13.19 -8.32 20.34
C GLY A 54 12.91 -7.02 19.58
N VAL A 55 11.68 -6.78 19.14
CA VAL A 55 11.27 -5.46 18.64
C VAL A 55 10.77 -4.61 19.81
N ARG A 56 11.44 -3.48 20.04
CA ARG A 56 11.07 -2.53 21.09
C ARG A 56 10.11 -1.48 20.56
N LEU A 57 9.22 -0.97 21.40
CA LEU A 57 8.26 0.08 21.06
C LEU A 57 8.35 1.22 22.07
N ILE A 58 8.49 2.44 21.57
CA ILE A 58 8.41 3.68 22.37
C ILE A 58 7.35 4.59 21.74
N SER A 59 6.45 5.13 22.59
CA SER A 59 5.55 6.21 22.17
C SER A 59 6.11 7.56 22.60
N LEU A 60 6.12 8.52 21.66
CA LEU A 60 6.47 9.90 21.96
C LEU A 60 5.34 10.65 22.68
N ASN A 61 4.15 10.04 22.76
CA ASN A 61 2.99 10.62 23.45
C ASN A 61 2.65 12.04 22.98
N ILE A 62 2.74 12.31 21.69
CA ILE A 62 2.33 13.59 21.13
C ILE A 62 0.79 13.62 21.07
N PRO A 63 0.14 14.61 21.67
CA PRO A 63 -1.31 14.70 21.65
C PRO A 63 -1.82 15.07 20.24
N PHE A 64 -2.97 14.52 19.85
CA PHE A 64 -3.70 14.95 18.66
C PHE A 64 -4.16 16.40 18.79
N ILE A 65 -4.10 17.16 17.70
CA ILE A 65 -4.62 18.54 17.69
C ILE A 65 -6.15 18.47 17.67
N ALA A 66 -6.79 19.10 18.67
CA ALA A 66 -8.24 19.19 18.75
C ALA A 66 -8.82 19.87 17.49
N LYS A 67 -9.93 19.32 16.96
CA LYS A 67 -10.58 19.85 15.75
C LYS A 67 -11.30 21.17 15.99
N ASN A 68 -11.69 21.47 17.24
CA ASN A 68 -12.61 22.56 17.62
C ASN A 68 -11.89 23.81 18.14
N CYS A 69 -10.87 24.33 17.46
CA CYS A 69 -10.28 25.61 17.80
C CYS A 69 -10.20 26.53 16.58
N ASN A 70 -10.17 27.86 16.81
CA ASN A 70 -10.03 28.83 15.74
C ASN A 70 -8.66 28.69 15.02
N VAL A 71 -8.53 29.28 13.82
CA VAL A 71 -7.38 29.09 12.93
C VAL A 71 -6.06 29.49 13.59
N ILE A 72 -6.05 30.57 14.37
CA ILE A 72 -4.84 31.07 15.06
C ILE A 72 -4.39 30.07 16.12
N CYS A 73 -5.28 29.65 17.01
CA CYS A 73 -4.98 28.63 18.04
C CYS A 73 -4.53 27.31 17.41
N LYS A 74 -5.13 26.92 16.29
CA LYS A 74 -4.77 25.71 15.57
C LYS A 74 -3.34 25.76 15.02
N ASN A 75 -2.91 26.91 14.48
CA ASN A 75 -1.56 27.07 13.99
C ASN A 75 -0.53 27.13 15.12
N ILE A 76 -0.82 27.83 16.23
CA ILE A 76 0.04 27.84 17.43
C ILE A 76 0.20 26.43 17.98
N ASN A 77 -0.89 25.66 18.09
CA ASN A 77 -0.85 24.29 18.60
C ASN A 77 -0.05 23.37 17.64
N ARG A 78 -0.13 23.55 16.33
CA ARG A 78 0.70 22.83 15.36
C ARG A 78 2.19 23.09 15.55
N ILE A 79 2.58 24.35 15.74
CA ILE A 79 3.98 24.73 15.98
C ILE A 79 4.46 24.11 17.31
N ARG A 80 3.69 24.26 18.39
CA ARG A 80 4.01 23.66 19.71
C ARG A 80 4.14 22.15 19.62
N MET A 81 3.22 21.50 18.92
CA MET A 81 3.27 20.05 18.68
C MET A 81 4.55 19.65 17.92
N LEU A 82 4.89 20.37 16.85
CA LEU A 82 6.09 20.10 16.09
C LEU A 82 7.37 20.28 16.92
N LEU A 83 7.49 21.35 17.69
CA LEU A 83 8.63 21.57 18.58
C LEU A 83 8.74 20.47 19.67
N CYS A 84 7.60 20.06 20.24
CA CYS A 84 7.56 18.97 21.20
C CYS A 84 7.99 17.64 20.55
N LEU A 85 7.49 17.35 19.35
CA LEU A 85 7.83 16.18 18.56
C LEU A 85 9.33 16.13 18.27
N LEU A 86 9.90 17.21 17.73
CA LEU A 86 11.34 17.30 17.44
C LEU A 86 12.19 17.06 18.68
N LYS A 87 11.84 17.71 19.82
CA LYS A 87 12.58 17.57 21.08
C LYS A 87 12.50 16.14 21.65
N ARG A 88 11.32 15.52 21.65
CA ARG A 88 11.14 14.17 22.18
C ARG A 88 11.80 13.12 21.29
N PHE A 89 11.66 13.24 19.98
CA PHE A 89 12.31 12.36 19.03
C PHE A 89 13.85 12.43 19.14
N GLN A 90 14.41 13.66 19.20
CA GLN A 90 15.86 13.83 19.36
C GLN A 90 16.39 13.18 20.65
N LYS A 91 15.66 13.27 21.77
CA LYS A 91 16.04 12.57 23.01
C LYS A 91 16.11 11.05 22.83
N VAL A 92 15.19 10.45 22.08
CA VAL A 92 15.23 9.01 21.78
C VAL A 92 16.45 8.70 20.91
N VAL A 93 16.71 9.48 19.87
CA VAL A 93 17.87 9.29 19.00
C VAL A 93 19.19 9.41 19.76
N ASP A 94 19.29 10.41 20.67
CA ASP A 94 20.49 10.63 21.49
C ASP A 94 20.72 9.49 22.52
N ALA A 95 19.65 8.90 23.04
CA ALA A 95 19.74 7.77 23.97
C ALA A 95 20.07 6.45 23.25
N GLU A 96 19.47 6.23 22.11
CA GLU A 96 19.57 4.96 21.38
C GLU A 96 20.80 4.87 20.49
N GLN A 97 21.36 5.99 20.01
CA GLN A 97 22.51 6.02 19.09
C GLN A 97 22.35 5.02 17.94
N PRO A 98 21.31 5.15 17.09
CA PRO A 98 21.04 4.19 16.02
C PRO A 98 22.10 4.22 14.91
N ASP A 99 22.19 3.12 14.16
CA ASP A 99 22.98 3.05 12.94
C ASP A 99 22.18 3.57 11.73
N ILE A 100 20.86 3.25 11.70
CA ILE A 100 19.95 3.65 10.62
C ILE A 100 18.62 4.09 11.23
N ILE A 101 18.03 5.14 10.66
CA ILE A 101 16.69 5.60 10.98
C ILE A 101 15.84 5.59 9.70
N PHE A 102 14.78 4.80 9.70
CA PHE A 102 13.73 4.82 8.69
C PHE A 102 12.64 5.81 9.10
N PHE A 103 12.55 6.90 8.37
CA PHE A 103 11.49 7.90 8.50
C PHE A 103 10.36 7.55 7.58
N THR A 104 9.16 7.36 8.11
CA THR A 104 8.00 6.96 7.33
C THR A 104 6.88 7.98 7.46
N LEU A 105 5.99 8.01 6.49
CA LEU A 105 4.81 8.88 6.46
C LEU A 105 5.13 10.38 6.54
N SER A 106 4.11 11.20 6.70
CA SER A 106 4.25 12.67 6.60
C SER A 106 5.04 13.27 7.77
N LEU A 107 4.79 12.83 9.00
CA LEU A 107 5.50 13.32 10.18
C LEU A 107 6.96 12.86 10.21
N GLY A 108 7.23 11.64 9.73
CA GLY A 108 8.60 11.17 9.54
C GLY A 108 9.36 12.06 8.55
N ALA A 109 8.75 12.43 7.42
CA ALA A 109 9.34 13.37 6.46
C ALA A 109 9.65 14.73 7.07
N LEU A 110 8.79 15.24 7.98
CA LEU A 110 9.01 16.50 8.70
C LEU A 110 10.11 16.39 9.76
N LEU A 111 10.27 15.23 10.40
CA LEU A 111 11.30 15.00 11.40
C LEU A 111 12.71 14.93 10.82
N LEU A 112 12.85 14.30 9.66
CA LEU A 112 14.13 13.91 9.05
C LEU A 112 15.13 15.08 8.89
N PRO A 113 14.76 16.28 8.38
CA PRO A 113 15.71 17.39 8.21
C PRO A 113 16.24 17.94 9.52
N PHE A 114 15.49 17.83 10.61
CA PHE A 114 15.83 18.39 11.91
C PHE A 114 16.49 17.37 12.86
N CYS A 115 16.50 16.09 12.47
CA CYS A 115 17.15 15.05 13.25
C CYS A 115 18.67 15.17 13.17
N ARG A 116 19.31 15.42 14.31
CA ARG A 116 20.77 15.49 14.46
C ARG A 116 21.30 14.14 14.88
N THR A 117 22.02 13.47 13.99
CA THR A 117 22.55 12.13 14.22
C THR A 117 23.69 11.79 13.26
N ARG A 118 24.51 10.82 13.60
CA ARG A 118 25.45 10.16 12.68
C ARG A 118 24.81 8.99 11.93
N ALA A 119 23.63 8.56 12.37
CA ALA A 119 22.91 7.49 11.72
C ALA A 119 22.56 7.85 10.28
N LYS A 120 22.53 6.86 9.40
CA LYS A 120 22.02 7.01 8.04
C LYS A 120 20.51 7.27 8.08
N LYS A 121 20.05 8.28 7.37
CA LYS A 121 18.66 8.72 7.33
C LYS A 121 18.00 8.24 6.04
N VAL A 122 17.07 7.31 6.16
CA VAL A 122 16.32 6.77 5.04
C VAL A 122 14.88 7.26 5.14
N TYR A 123 14.36 7.88 4.10
CA TYR A 123 12.92 8.13 3.99
C TYR A 123 12.26 7.01 3.20
N GLU A 124 11.22 6.42 3.76
CA GLU A 124 10.45 5.36 3.14
C GLU A 124 9.05 5.87 2.76
N SER A 125 8.78 5.93 1.46
CA SER A 125 7.52 6.39 0.90
C SER A 125 6.50 5.24 0.90
N HIS A 126 5.41 5.40 1.66
CA HIS A 126 4.28 4.45 1.67
C HIS A 126 3.08 4.94 0.85
N SER A 127 3.16 6.15 0.31
CA SER A 127 2.20 6.71 -0.64
C SER A 127 2.94 7.59 -1.62
N ALA A 128 2.45 7.69 -2.85
CA ALA A 128 3.13 8.50 -3.85
C ALA A 128 3.25 9.95 -3.38
N ARG A 129 4.44 10.56 -3.60
CA ARG A 129 4.82 11.90 -3.14
C ARG A 129 3.77 12.97 -3.47
N GLN A 130 3.18 12.91 -4.66
CA GLN A 130 2.19 13.90 -5.10
C GLN A 130 0.84 13.82 -4.36
N PHE A 131 0.50 12.67 -3.74
CA PHE A 131 -0.72 12.50 -2.95
C PHE A 131 -0.49 12.73 -1.46
N THR A 132 0.76 13.01 -1.07
CA THR A 132 1.09 13.28 0.32
C THR A 132 0.75 14.73 0.66
N PRO A 133 0.04 15.00 1.76
CA PRO A 133 -0.20 16.36 2.22
C PRO A 133 1.11 17.14 2.38
N TYR A 134 1.09 18.45 2.02
CA TYR A 134 2.25 19.32 2.18
C TYR A 134 3.49 18.91 1.37
N HIS A 135 3.32 18.32 0.19
CA HIS A 135 4.41 17.84 -0.67
C HIS A 135 5.52 18.88 -0.95
N SER A 136 5.23 20.17 -0.89
CA SER A 136 6.22 21.25 -1.00
C SER A 136 7.22 21.28 0.17
N LEU A 137 6.82 20.81 1.36
CA LEU A 137 7.70 20.71 2.53
C LEU A 137 8.65 19.51 2.46
N PHE A 138 8.50 18.65 1.46
CA PHE A 138 9.38 17.50 1.25
C PHE A 138 10.76 17.87 0.70
N TYR A 139 10.95 19.05 0.09
CA TYR A 139 12.27 19.46 -0.41
C TYR A 139 13.39 19.46 0.66
N PRO A 140 13.18 19.96 1.89
CA PRO A 140 14.17 19.82 2.95
C PRO A 140 14.47 18.37 3.31
N MET A 141 13.43 17.51 3.35
CA MET A 141 13.57 16.07 3.59
C MET A 141 14.42 15.43 2.49
N GLU A 142 14.10 15.66 1.22
CA GLU A 142 14.83 15.09 0.08
C GLU A 142 16.32 15.42 0.12
N ARG A 143 16.69 16.67 0.50
CA ARG A 143 18.09 17.08 0.61
C ARG A 143 18.81 16.50 1.80
N SER A 144 18.09 16.13 2.84
CA SER A 144 18.63 15.68 4.13
C SER A 144 18.64 14.17 4.28
N ALA A 145 17.92 13.44 3.41
CA ALA A 145 17.93 11.99 3.37
C ALA A 145 19.22 11.48 2.70
N ASP A 146 19.81 10.44 3.26
CA ASP A 146 20.90 9.70 2.58
C ASP A 146 20.33 8.86 1.44
N THR A 147 19.13 8.31 1.63
CA THR A 147 18.41 7.54 0.60
C THR A 147 16.90 7.72 0.75
N ILE A 148 16.19 7.74 -0.36
CA ILE A 148 14.73 7.64 -0.41
C ILE A 148 14.36 6.30 -1.04
N VAL A 149 13.50 5.56 -0.36
CA VAL A 149 12.93 4.29 -0.86
C VAL A 149 11.51 4.56 -1.32
N CYS A 150 11.24 4.28 -2.59
CA CYS A 150 9.92 4.37 -3.21
C CYS A 150 9.37 2.98 -3.50
N LEU A 151 8.05 2.86 -3.57
CA LEU A 151 7.38 1.58 -3.89
C LEU A 151 7.33 1.30 -5.39
N THR A 152 7.41 2.35 -6.23
CA THR A 152 7.24 2.26 -7.69
C THR A 152 8.25 3.13 -8.42
N HIS A 153 8.57 2.75 -9.66
CA HIS A 153 9.47 3.52 -10.52
C HIS A 153 8.88 4.90 -10.88
N GLY A 154 7.56 4.97 -11.05
CA GLY A 154 6.88 6.22 -11.35
C GLY A 154 6.95 7.23 -10.20
N ASP A 155 6.83 6.79 -8.93
CA ASP A 155 6.98 7.68 -7.78
C ASP A 155 8.44 8.12 -7.57
N ALA A 156 9.39 7.23 -7.82
CA ALA A 156 10.83 7.55 -7.70
C ALA A 156 11.23 8.77 -8.54
N GLN A 157 10.63 8.95 -9.71
CA GLN A 157 10.88 10.10 -10.60
C GLN A 157 10.43 11.45 -10.01
N ASN A 158 9.58 11.45 -8.99
CA ASN A 158 9.11 12.67 -8.33
C ASN A 158 10.12 13.25 -7.32
N TYR A 159 11.12 12.49 -6.90
CA TYR A 159 12.13 12.89 -5.93
C TYR A 159 13.39 13.42 -6.63
N LYS A 160 13.38 14.73 -6.95
CA LYS A 160 14.42 15.36 -7.79
C LYS A 160 15.56 16.04 -7.01
N LYS A 161 15.45 16.14 -5.67
CA LYS A 161 16.41 16.87 -4.83
C LYS A 161 17.22 15.96 -3.90
N THR A 162 17.01 14.67 -3.96
CA THR A 162 17.75 13.70 -3.17
C THR A 162 19.04 13.25 -3.86
N LYS A 163 19.97 12.73 -3.06
CA LYS A 163 21.22 12.15 -3.56
C LYS A 163 21.02 10.75 -4.12
N HIS A 164 20.11 9.99 -3.50
CA HIS A 164 19.88 8.59 -3.81
C HIS A 164 18.40 8.25 -3.74
N VAL A 165 17.87 7.61 -4.77
CA VAL A 165 16.52 7.02 -4.78
C VAL A 165 16.64 5.58 -5.21
N CYS A 166 15.97 4.67 -4.49
CA CYS A 166 15.83 3.29 -4.92
C CYS A 166 14.37 2.85 -4.87
N VAL A 167 14.06 1.80 -5.61
CA VAL A 167 12.71 1.22 -5.66
C VAL A 167 12.74 -0.13 -4.97
N ILE A 168 12.08 -0.21 -3.82
CA ILE A 168 11.85 -1.46 -3.08
C ILE A 168 10.35 -1.57 -2.86
N PRO A 169 9.66 -2.48 -3.55
CA PRO A 169 8.22 -2.64 -3.44
C PRO A 169 7.82 -3.20 -2.07
N ASN A 170 6.53 -3.10 -1.73
CA ASN A 170 5.98 -3.89 -0.65
C ASN A 170 6.06 -5.37 -1.00
N PHE A 171 6.13 -6.20 0.01
CA PHE A 171 6.12 -7.66 -0.13
C PHE A 171 4.79 -8.24 0.35
N ILE A 172 4.56 -9.47 -0.09
CA ILE A 172 3.47 -10.32 0.38
C ILE A 172 4.03 -11.65 0.86
N GLU A 173 3.29 -12.32 1.73
CA GLU A 173 3.59 -13.72 2.08
C GLU A 173 3.23 -14.62 0.90
N GLN A 174 3.96 -15.72 0.74
CA GLN A 174 3.66 -16.69 -0.30
C GLN A 174 2.27 -17.31 -0.07
N PRO A 175 1.38 -17.33 -1.06
CA PRO A 175 0.06 -17.94 -0.92
C PRO A 175 0.18 -19.45 -0.69
N LYS A 176 -0.67 -19.98 0.17
CA LYS A 176 -0.75 -21.43 0.42
C LYS A 176 -1.33 -22.21 -0.76
N ARG A 177 -2.20 -21.56 -1.52
CA ARG A 177 -2.77 -22.04 -2.79
C ARG A 177 -2.49 -20.97 -3.84
N SER A 178 -1.84 -21.35 -4.93
CA SER A 178 -1.33 -20.41 -5.90
C SER A 178 -1.93 -20.52 -7.30
N VAL A 179 -3.02 -21.26 -7.47
CA VAL A 179 -3.59 -21.42 -8.82
C VAL A 179 -5.07 -21.09 -8.81
N ALA A 180 -5.42 -20.06 -9.57
CA ALA A 180 -6.80 -19.67 -9.85
C ALA A 180 -7.54 -20.74 -10.65
N ASP A 181 -8.85 -20.83 -10.45
CA ASP A 181 -9.72 -21.68 -11.24
C ASP A 181 -10.28 -20.89 -12.43
N TYR A 182 -9.60 -21.00 -13.57
CA TYR A 182 -9.93 -20.21 -14.78
C TYR A 182 -11.26 -20.59 -15.43
N THR A 183 -11.86 -21.74 -15.05
CA THR A 183 -13.17 -22.16 -15.57
C THR A 183 -14.31 -21.42 -14.91
N ARG A 184 -14.09 -20.87 -13.71
CA ARG A 184 -15.12 -20.15 -12.95
C ARG A 184 -15.49 -18.82 -13.64
N LYS A 185 -16.78 -18.58 -13.70
CA LYS A 185 -17.32 -17.31 -14.21
C LYS A 185 -17.51 -16.30 -13.07
N LYS A 186 -16.41 -16.07 -12.35
CA LYS A 186 -16.37 -15.18 -11.19
C LYS A 186 -15.18 -14.22 -11.27
N ALA A 187 -15.47 -12.95 -11.09
CA ALA A 187 -14.48 -11.90 -10.97
C ALA A 187 -14.44 -11.36 -9.54
N ILE A 188 -13.26 -10.91 -9.11
CA ILE A 188 -13.04 -10.34 -7.78
C ILE A 188 -12.43 -8.95 -7.89
N ALA A 189 -12.93 -8.03 -7.03
CA ALA A 189 -12.29 -6.75 -6.75
C ALA A 189 -12.09 -6.60 -5.24
N VAL A 190 -10.94 -6.07 -4.82
CA VAL A 190 -10.56 -6.03 -3.40
C VAL A 190 -10.04 -4.66 -3.03
N GLY A 191 -10.59 -4.06 -1.97
CA GLY A 191 -10.12 -2.78 -1.47
C GLY A 191 -11.04 -2.17 -0.43
N ARG A 192 -10.58 -1.08 0.23
CA ARG A 192 -11.48 -0.30 1.11
C ARG A 192 -12.59 0.31 0.27
N LEU A 193 -13.83 0.24 0.73
CA LEU A 193 -14.97 0.87 0.05
C LEU A 193 -14.95 2.39 0.27
N GLU A 194 -13.95 3.02 -0.37
CA GLU A 194 -13.66 4.45 -0.31
C GLU A 194 -13.48 5.00 -1.72
N ALA A 195 -13.78 6.28 -1.93
CA ALA A 195 -13.73 6.93 -3.25
C ALA A 195 -12.43 6.69 -4.07
N PRO A 196 -11.22 6.63 -3.46
CA PRO A 196 -10.00 6.33 -4.21
C PRO A 196 -9.98 4.98 -4.93
N LYS A 197 -10.79 4.00 -4.48
CA LYS A 197 -10.81 2.65 -5.08
C LYS A 197 -11.68 2.53 -6.32
N GLY A 198 -12.54 3.52 -6.61
CA GLY A 198 -13.27 3.61 -7.85
C GLY A 198 -14.31 2.50 -8.07
N PHE A 199 -14.84 1.91 -6.99
CA PHE A 199 -15.89 0.87 -7.11
C PHE A 199 -17.18 1.37 -7.72
N ASP A 200 -17.47 2.65 -7.58
CA ASP A 200 -18.54 3.34 -8.28
C ASP A 200 -18.38 3.23 -9.81
N ILE A 201 -17.19 3.48 -10.33
CA ILE A 201 -16.88 3.32 -11.76
C ILE A 201 -16.95 1.84 -12.16
N LEU A 202 -16.47 0.93 -11.31
CA LEU A 202 -16.54 -0.50 -11.58
C LEU A 202 -17.97 -0.99 -11.76
N ILE A 203 -18.90 -0.55 -10.90
CA ILE A 203 -20.31 -0.91 -10.99
C ILE A 203 -20.92 -0.41 -12.29
N ASP A 204 -20.60 0.82 -12.72
CA ASP A 204 -21.06 1.37 -14.00
C ASP A 204 -20.51 0.61 -15.20
N CYS A 205 -19.21 0.25 -15.15
CA CYS A 205 -18.61 -0.59 -16.20
C CYS A 205 -19.25 -1.99 -16.25
N TRP A 206 -19.52 -2.59 -15.05
CA TRP A 206 -20.10 -3.93 -14.95
C TRP A 206 -21.50 -4.03 -15.52
N LYS A 207 -22.29 -2.97 -15.52
CA LYS A 207 -23.60 -2.95 -16.17
C LYS A 207 -23.51 -3.38 -17.64
N ARG A 208 -22.53 -2.85 -18.38
CA ARG A 208 -22.31 -3.21 -19.80
C ARG A 208 -21.83 -4.64 -19.98
N VAL A 209 -21.03 -5.13 -19.02
CA VAL A 209 -20.52 -6.49 -19.00
C VAL A 209 -21.63 -7.49 -18.72
N ALA A 210 -22.52 -7.21 -17.78
CA ALA A 210 -23.61 -8.09 -17.36
C ALA A 210 -24.63 -8.37 -18.50
N GLU A 211 -24.78 -7.45 -19.46
CA GLU A 211 -25.61 -7.64 -20.63
C GLU A 211 -25.02 -8.68 -21.62
N GLN A 212 -23.68 -8.71 -21.75
CA GLN A 212 -22.97 -9.60 -22.68
C GLN A 212 -22.57 -10.93 -22.04
N HIS A 213 -22.33 -10.93 -20.74
CA HIS A 213 -21.89 -12.08 -19.95
C HIS A 213 -22.83 -12.30 -18.73
N PRO A 214 -24.10 -12.66 -18.95
CA PRO A 214 -25.10 -12.77 -17.90
C PRO A 214 -24.83 -13.89 -16.89
N ASP A 215 -23.89 -14.76 -17.16
CA ASP A 215 -23.46 -15.88 -16.32
C ASP A 215 -22.25 -15.55 -15.43
N TRP A 216 -21.68 -14.33 -15.56
CA TRP A 216 -20.60 -13.87 -14.70
C TRP A 216 -21.10 -13.13 -13.46
N HIS A 217 -20.36 -13.29 -12.38
CA HIS A 217 -20.62 -12.63 -11.10
C HIS A 217 -19.37 -11.86 -10.63
N LEU A 218 -19.58 -10.68 -10.05
CA LEU A 218 -18.56 -9.83 -9.43
C LEU A 218 -18.72 -9.83 -7.92
N ASP A 219 -17.69 -10.25 -7.21
CA ASP A 219 -17.59 -10.14 -5.77
C ASP A 219 -16.62 -9.00 -5.39
N ILE A 220 -17.08 -8.04 -4.58
CA ILE A 220 -16.29 -6.90 -4.09
C ILE A 220 -16.01 -7.10 -2.61
N TYR A 221 -14.76 -7.32 -2.26
CA TYR A 221 -14.31 -7.51 -0.88
C TYR A 221 -13.76 -6.22 -0.29
N GLY A 222 -14.30 -5.83 0.84
CA GLY A 222 -13.86 -4.69 1.61
C GLY A 222 -14.94 -4.05 2.44
N GLU A 223 -14.55 -3.08 3.26
CA GLU A 223 -15.42 -2.22 4.05
C GLU A 223 -14.99 -0.77 3.90
N GLY A 224 -15.90 0.17 4.12
CA GLY A 224 -15.61 1.59 4.04
C GLY A 224 -16.84 2.47 4.02
N SER A 225 -16.62 3.78 4.01
CA SER A 225 -17.68 4.78 4.13
C SER A 225 -18.65 4.79 2.95
N CYS A 226 -18.20 4.35 1.77
CA CYS A 226 -19.02 4.33 0.55
C CYS A 226 -19.93 3.09 0.42
N ARG A 227 -19.95 2.17 1.40
CA ARG A 227 -20.70 0.90 1.27
C ARG A 227 -22.17 1.10 0.91
N ASN A 228 -22.85 2.01 1.61
CA ASN A 228 -24.28 2.24 1.39
C ASN A 228 -24.54 2.87 0.01
N ASP A 229 -23.71 3.81 -0.41
CA ASP A 229 -23.86 4.45 -1.71
C ASP A 229 -23.63 3.46 -2.86
N LEU A 230 -22.64 2.57 -2.72
CA LEU A 230 -22.37 1.50 -3.69
C LEU A 230 -23.52 0.49 -3.75
N GLN A 231 -24.10 0.13 -2.61
CA GLN A 231 -25.25 -0.76 -2.57
C GLN A 231 -26.46 -0.14 -3.27
N LEU A 232 -26.76 1.15 -3.03
CA LEU A 232 -27.82 1.87 -3.72
C LEU A 232 -27.59 1.93 -5.24
N GLN A 233 -26.34 2.14 -5.68
CA GLN A 233 -25.99 2.15 -7.10
C GLN A 233 -26.25 0.77 -7.75
N ILE A 234 -25.86 -0.33 -7.08
CA ILE A 234 -26.15 -1.70 -7.53
C ILE A 234 -27.65 -1.93 -7.70
N GLU A 235 -28.46 -1.49 -6.75
CA GLU A 235 -29.93 -1.60 -6.78
C GLU A 235 -30.53 -0.78 -7.92
N GLN A 236 -30.14 0.48 -8.08
CA GLN A 236 -30.62 1.37 -9.13
C GLN A 236 -30.28 0.87 -10.55
N LEU A 237 -29.16 0.16 -10.69
CA LEU A 237 -28.74 -0.44 -11.96
C LEU A 237 -29.27 -1.86 -12.16
N HIS A 238 -30.07 -2.39 -11.23
CA HIS A 238 -30.64 -3.76 -11.24
C HIS A 238 -29.56 -4.85 -11.32
N LEU A 239 -28.45 -4.68 -10.58
CA LEU A 239 -27.30 -5.60 -10.59
C LEU A 239 -27.20 -6.47 -9.32
N ASN A 240 -28.26 -6.57 -8.49
CA ASN A 240 -28.24 -7.33 -7.23
C ASN A 240 -27.87 -8.82 -7.43
N ASP A 241 -28.28 -9.42 -8.54
CA ASP A 241 -27.95 -10.82 -8.87
C ASP A 241 -26.60 -10.96 -9.58
N ARG A 242 -25.86 -9.87 -9.77
CA ARG A 242 -24.62 -9.82 -10.55
C ARG A 242 -23.41 -9.31 -9.77
N ILE A 243 -23.65 -8.55 -8.71
CA ILE A 243 -22.61 -7.95 -7.86
C ILE A 243 -22.93 -8.20 -6.41
N THR A 244 -21.94 -8.64 -5.64
CA THR A 244 -22.05 -8.80 -4.19
C THR A 244 -20.99 -7.97 -3.46
N LEU A 245 -21.41 -7.17 -2.47
CA LEU A 245 -20.50 -6.53 -1.52
C LEU A 245 -20.25 -7.49 -0.35
N CYS A 246 -19.15 -8.25 -0.43
CA CYS A 246 -18.85 -9.39 0.45
C CYS A 246 -18.36 -9.00 1.86
N GLY A 247 -18.07 -7.71 2.09
CA GLY A 247 -17.46 -7.30 3.34
C GLY A 247 -15.98 -7.65 3.42
N ARG A 248 -15.40 -7.62 4.62
CA ARG A 248 -13.97 -7.89 4.84
C ARG A 248 -13.71 -9.39 4.94
N SER A 249 -12.75 -9.90 4.21
CA SER A 249 -12.18 -11.24 4.43
C SER A 249 -11.12 -11.21 5.54
N ASN A 250 -11.03 -12.26 6.35
CA ASN A 250 -9.96 -12.43 7.33
C ASN A 250 -8.63 -12.83 6.66
N ASN A 251 -8.70 -13.56 5.55
CA ASN A 251 -7.55 -13.93 4.74
C ASN A 251 -7.94 -13.92 3.26
N ILE A 252 -7.70 -12.81 2.60
CA ILE A 252 -8.05 -12.62 1.20
C ILE A 252 -7.22 -13.52 0.26
N MET A 253 -6.01 -13.90 0.67
CA MET A 253 -5.14 -14.78 -0.10
C MET A 253 -5.73 -16.18 -0.30
N ASP A 254 -6.54 -16.67 0.63
CA ASP A 254 -7.24 -17.95 0.50
C ASP A 254 -8.49 -17.85 -0.39
N VAL A 255 -8.96 -16.64 -0.66
CA VAL A 255 -10.17 -16.35 -1.45
C VAL A 255 -9.85 -16.20 -2.94
N TYR A 256 -8.75 -15.54 -3.29
CA TYR A 256 -8.38 -15.30 -4.71
C TYR A 256 -8.42 -16.56 -5.59
N PRO A 257 -7.96 -17.75 -5.16
CA PRO A 257 -7.98 -18.94 -5.99
C PRO A 257 -9.39 -19.43 -6.41
N GLU A 258 -10.44 -18.89 -5.82
CA GLU A 258 -11.82 -19.21 -6.17
C GLU A 258 -12.38 -18.39 -7.35
N TYR A 259 -11.57 -17.52 -7.91
CA TYR A 259 -11.91 -16.60 -8.99
C TYR A 259 -11.05 -16.87 -10.22
N SER A 260 -11.49 -16.33 -11.36
CA SER A 260 -10.76 -16.47 -12.63
C SER A 260 -10.26 -15.15 -13.19
N LEU A 261 -10.68 -14.01 -12.57
CA LEU A 261 -10.33 -12.68 -13.03
C LEU A 261 -10.29 -11.70 -11.85
N HIS A 262 -9.22 -10.91 -11.73
CA HIS A 262 -9.12 -9.79 -10.81
C HIS A 262 -9.39 -8.47 -11.53
N ILE A 263 -10.06 -7.53 -10.83
CA ILE A 263 -10.42 -6.22 -11.37
C ILE A 263 -9.97 -5.12 -10.42
N MET A 264 -9.38 -4.05 -10.97
CA MET A 264 -8.97 -2.90 -10.18
C MET A 264 -9.24 -1.58 -10.91
N THR A 265 -10.13 -0.78 -10.34
CA THR A 265 -10.57 0.50 -10.90
C THR A 265 -10.12 1.70 -10.07
N SER A 266 -9.05 1.54 -9.30
CA SER A 266 -8.54 2.59 -8.41
C SER A 266 -8.20 3.86 -9.18
N ARG A 267 -8.61 5.02 -8.62
CA ARG A 267 -8.24 6.34 -9.13
C ARG A 267 -6.76 6.64 -8.88
N TYR A 268 -6.25 6.20 -7.75
CA TYR A 268 -4.83 6.26 -7.39
C TYR A 268 -4.47 5.23 -6.31
N GLU A 269 -3.21 4.83 -6.30
CA GLU A 269 -2.62 3.89 -5.34
C GLU A 269 -1.24 4.36 -4.90
N GLY A 270 -0.76 3.81 -3.78
CA GLY A 270 0.67 3.87 -3.45
C GLY A 270 1.47 2.86 -4.26
N GLN A 271 0.94 1.66 -4.41
CA GLN A 271 1.51 0.58 -5.24
C GLN A 271 0.43 -0.35 -5.82
N GLY A 272 -0.60 -0.71 -5.03
CA GLY A 272 -1.62 -1.69 -5.42
C GLY A 272 -1.33 -3.09 -4.86
N ILE A 273 -1.26 -3.22 -3.52
CA ILE A 273 -0.97 -4.50 -2.86
C ILE A 273 -1.97 -5.58 -3.28
N THR A 274 -3.26 -5.27 -3.37
CA THR A 274 -4.29 -6.24 -3.77
C THR A 274 -4.10 -6.76 -5.20
N LEU A 275 -3.52 -5.95 -6.08
CA LEU A 275 -3.12 -6.39 -7.42
C LEU A 275 -1.96 -7.38 -7.36
N ILE A 276 -0.93 -7.09 -6.52
CA ILE A 276 0.19 -8.01 -6.30
C ILE A 276 -0.30 -9.34 -5.72
N GLU A 277 -1.20 -9.30 -4.74
CA GLU A 277 -1.81 -10.48 -4.13
C GLU A 277 -2.56 -11.33 -5.17
N ALA A 278 -3.37 -10.70 -6.02
CA ALA A 278 -4.10 -11.39 -7.09
C ALA A 278 -3.14 -12.04 -8.11
N GLN A 279 -2.09 -11.32 -8.53
CA GLN A 279 -1.06 -11.86 -9.42
C GLN A 279 -0.36 -13.07 -8.79
N ALA A 280 -0.03 -13.00 -7.50
CA ALA A 280 0.62 -14.09 -6.78
C ALA A 280 -0.27 -15.35 -6.64
N CYS A 281 -1.59 -15.18 -6.74
CA CYS A 281 -2.56 -16.27 -6.80
C CYS A 281 -2.88 -16.72 -8.25
N GLY A 282 -2.17 -16.21 -9.25
CA GLY A 282 -2.36 -16.57 -10.65
C GLY A 282 -3.61 -15.94 -11.29
N LEU A 283 -4.16 -14.86 -10.72
CA LEU A 283 -5.29 -14.18 -11.33
C LEU A 283 -4.81 -13.17 -12.37
N PRO A 284 -5.21 -13.32 -13.65
CA PRO A 284 -5.04 -12.25 -14.62
C PRO A 284 -5.87 -11.05 -14.19
N SER A 285 -5.41 -9.85 -14.53
CA SER A 285 -6.05 -8.63 -14.03
C SER A 285 -6.47 -7.70 -15.16
N VAL A 286 -7.63 -7.05 -15.01
CA VAL A 286 -8.01 -5.88 -15.81
C VAL A 286 -7.97 -4.67 -14.87
N VAL A 287 -7.13 -3.70 -15.21
CA VAL A 287 -6.86 -2.57 -14.31
C VAL A 287 -6.93 -1.25 -15.06
N PHE A 288 -7.38 -0.18 -14.41
CA PHE A 288 -7.09 1.15 -14.91
C PHE A 288 -5.61 1.46 -14.81
N ASN A 289 -5.13 2.31 -15.70
CA ASN A 289 -3.79 2.87 -15.67
C ASN A 289 -3.69 3.89 -14.51
N PHE A 290 -3.88 3.40 -13.27
CA PHE A 290 -3.74 4.26 -12.10
C PHE A 290 -2.28 4.70 -11.96
N LYS A 291 -2.11 5.95 -11.67
CA LYS A 291 -0.80 6.57 -11.55
C LYS A 291 -0.02 5.89 -10.42
N PHE A 292 1.20 5.45 -10.73
CA PHE A 292 2.15 4.76 -9.85
C PHE A 292 1.70 3.37 -9.40
N GLY A 293 2.07 2.36 -10.16
CA GLY A 293 1.95 0.96 -9.79
C GLY A 293 1.32 0.05 -10.84
N ALA A 294 0.32 0.50 -11.61
CA ALA A 294 -0.31 -0.36 -12.62
C ALA A 294 0.73 -0.96 -13.58
N VAL A 295 1.55 -0.11 -14.20
CA VAL A 295 2.60 -0.50 -15.15
C VAL A 295 3.81 -1.18 -14.51
N ASP A 296 4.01 -1.06 -13.20
CA ASP A 296 5.08 -1.77 -12.48
C ASP A 296 4.69 -3.24 -12.21
N ILE A 297 3.39 -3.56 -12.21
CA ILE A 297 2.87 -4.88 -11.85
C ILE A 297 2.27 -5.59 -13.08
N VAL A 298 1.51 -4.87 -13.91
CA VAL A 298 0.85 -5.43 -15.08
C VAL A 298 1.63 -5.08 -16.34
N GLN A 299 2.06 -6.12 -17.06
CA GLN A 299 2.56 -6.03 -18.43
C GLN A 299 1.36 -6.22 -19.35
N ASN A 300 0.93 -5.13 -20.01
CA ASN A 300 -0.28 -5.12 -20.82
C ASN A 300 -0.23 -6.20 -21.93
N GLY A 301 -1.25 -7.05 -22.00
CA GLY A 301 -1.32 -8.16 -22.94
C GLY A 301 -0.51 -9.42 -22.58
N VAL A 302 0.12 -9.44 -21.40
CA VAL A 302 0.94 -10.57 -20.91
C VAL A 302 0.34 -11.22 -19.67
N ASN A 303 0.18 -10.48 -18.57
CA ASN A 303 -0.41 -10.94 -17.31
C ASN A 303 -1.69 -10.20 -16.92
N GLY A 304 -2.17 -9.31 -17.80
CA GLY A 304 -3.38 -8.53 -17.61
C GLY A 304 -3.61 -7.53 -18.74
N ILE A 305 -4.64 -6.73 -18.61
CA ILE A 305 -4.95 -5.62 -19.50
C ILE A 305 -4.97 -4.33 -18.72
N ILE A 306 -4.23 -3.33 -19.20
CA ILE A 306 -4.25 -1.96 -18.68
C ILE A 306 -5.13 -1.12 -19.58
N VAL A 307 -6.08 -0.41 -18.99
CA VAL A 307 -6.99 0.52 -19.69
C VAL A 307 -6.74 1.92 -19.17
N GLU A 308 -6.84 2.92 -20.02
CA GLU A 308 -6.68 4.31 -19.60
C GLU A 308 -7.70 4.71 -18.54
N GLN A 309 -7.27 5.59 -17.64
CA GLN A 309 -8.06 6.03 -16.49
C GLN A 309 -9.40 6.59 -16.95
N ASP A 310 -10.48 6.19 -16.27
CA ASP A 310 -11.86 6.63 -16.49
C ASP A 310 -12.50 6.26 -17.85
N ASP A 311 -11.82 5.50 -18.72
CA ASP A 311 -12.43 4.96 -19.94
C ASP A 311 -13.23 3.69 -19.65
N CYS A 312 -14.46 3.90 -19.16
CA CYS A 312 -15.39 2.84 -18.81
C CYS A 312 -15.79 1.96 -20.01
N LYS A 313 -15.79 2.52 -21.21
CA LYS A 313 -16.11 1.76 -22.42
C LYS A 313 -15.00 0.75 -22.74
N ALA A 314 -13.77 1.21 -22.86
CA ALA A 314 -12.62 0.34 -23.12
C ALA A 314 -12.41 -0.65 -21.96
N PHE A 315 -12.72 -0.26 -20.72
CA PHE A 315 -12.62 -1.16 -19.57
C PHE A 315 -13.65 -2.30 -19.66
N SER A 316 -14.89 -2.01 -20.02
CA SER A 316 -15.92 -3.04 -20.22
C SER A 316 -15.55 -3.97 -21.38
N GLU A 317 -15.02 -3.45 -22.50
CA GLU A 317 -14.54 -4.25 -23.63
C GLU A 317 -13.37 -5.17 -23.21
N ALA A 318 -12.43 -4.68 -22.41
CA ALA A 318 -11.33 -5.48 -21.85
C ALA A 318 -11.84 -6.61 -20.94
N LEU A 319 -12.83 -6.32 -20.08
CA LEU A 319 -13.48 -7.33 -19.27
C LEU A 319 -14.16 -8.40 -20.11
N CYS A 320 -14.98 -8.01 -21.10
CA CYS A 320 -15.66 -8.95 -21.99
C CYS A 320 -14.66 -9.83 -22.76
N LYS A 321 -13.54 -9.26 -23.23
CA LYS A 321 -12.47 -9.99 -23.88
C LYS A 321 -11.87 -11.07 -22.98
N MET A 322 -11.57 -10.74 -21.71
CA MET A 322 -11.05 -11.69 -20.73
C MET A 322 -12.08 -12.75 -20.35
N MET A 323 -13.34 -12.39 -20.23
CA MET A 323 -14.42 -13.31 -19.88
C MET A 323 -14.74 -14.29 -21.00
N SER A 324 -14.61 -13.88 -22.24
CA SER A 324 -14.90 -14.72 -23.41
C SER A 324 -13.87 -15.83 -23.67
N SER A 325 -12.65 -15.75 -23.09
CA SER A 325 -11.57 -16.71 -23.38
C SER A 325 -10.94 -17.26 -22.10
N GLU A 326 -11.24 -18.53 -21.83
CA GLU A 326 -10.59 -19.28 -20.74
C GLU A 326 -9.07 -19.44 -20.98
N ASP A 327 -8.68 -19.75 -22.22
CA ASP A 327 -7.28 -19.88 -22.60
C ASP A 327 -6.49 -18.60 -22.37
N MET A 328 -7.11 -17.44 -22.64
CA MET A 328 -6.49 -16.15 -22.36
C MET A 328 -6.32 -15.94 -20.84
N ARG A 329 -7.36 -16.23 -20.05
CA ARG A 329 -7.28 -16.13 -18.60
C ARG A 329 -6.20 -17.03 -18.03
N LYS A 330 -6.13 -18.28 -18.52
CA LYS A 330 -5.11 -19.24 -18.12
C LYS A 330 -3.70 -18.74 -18.47
N LYS A 331 -3.47 -18.37 -19.72
CA LYS A 331 -2.17 -17.88 -20.19
C LYS A 331 -1.71 -16.65 -19.38
N TYR A 332 -2.61 -15.68 -19.19
CA TYR A 332 -2.26 -14.47 -18.44
C TYR A 332 -2.10 -14.73 -16.94
N GLY A 333 -2.86 -15.70 -16.40
CA GLY A 333 -2.74 -16.11 -15.01
C GLY A 333 -1.42 -16.85 -14.72
N GLU A 334 -0.95 -17.70 -15.62
CA GLU A 334 0.36 -18.34 -15.51
C GLU A 334 1.50 -17.29 -15.51
N ASN A 335 1.40 -16.27 -16.38
CA ASN A 335 2.35 -15.15 -16.38
C ASN A 335 2.21 -14.27 -15.10
N ALA A 336 1.00 -14.13 -14.57
CA ALA A 336 0.74 -13.41 -13.34
C ALA A 336 1.48 -14.03 -12.14
N LEU A 337 1.54 -15.37 -12.06
CA LEU A 337 2.30 -16.08 -11.03
C LEU A 337 3.78 -15.70 -11.03
N GLU A 338 4.39 -15.61 -12.22
CA GLU A 338 5.82 -15.23 -12.34
C GLU A 338 6.06 -13.80 -11.86
N VAL A 339 5.13 -12.89 -12.18
CA VAL A 339 5.20 -11.51 -11.68
C VAL A 339 4.99 -11.46 -10.17
N GLY A 340 3.97 -12.17 -9.66
CA GLY A 340 3.65 -12.19 -8.23
C GLY A 340 4.80 -12.70 -7.36
N ARG A 341 5.57 -13.70 -7.83
CA ARG A 341 6.74 -14.24 -7.12
C ARG A 341 7.81 -13.21 -6.81
N GLN A 342 7.97 -12.20 -7.64
CA GLN A 342 8.96 -11.12 -7.44
C GLN A 342 8.66 -10.29 -6.18
N TYR A 343 7.41 -10.32 -5.72
CA TYR A 343 6.93 -9.62 -4.53
C TYR A 343 6.87 -10.49 -3.27
N PHE A 344 7.29 -11.75 -3.34
CA PHE A 344 7.39 -12.57 -2.15
C PHE A 344 8.42 -12.01 -1.19
N LYS A 345 8.14 -12.17 0.09
CA LYS A 345 8.91 -11.61 1.19
C LYS A 345 10.42 -11.82 1.01
N ASP A 346 10.84 -13.06 0.75
CA ASP A 346 12.28 -13.40 0.64
C ASP A 346 12.96 -12.64 -0.51
N ASN A 347 12.28 -12.50 -1.65
CA ASN A 347 12.81 -11.77 -2.81
C ASN A 347 12.95 -10.26 -2.55
N VAL A 348 11.95 -9.68 -1.88
CA VAL A 348 11.97 -8.24 -1.57
C VAL A 348 12.93 -7.93 -0.44
N PHE A 349 13.05 -8.81 0.57
CA PHE A 349 14.01 -8.61 1.67
C PHE A 349 15.46 -8.62 1.22
N GLY A 350 15.80 -9.37 0.18
CA GLY A 350 17.13 -9.30 -0.44
C GLY A 350 17.54 -7.87 -0.81
N LYS A 351 16.60 -7.09 -1.40
CA LYS A 351 16.84 -5.67 -1.75
C LYS A 351 17.02 -4.78 -0.52
N TRP A 352 16.30 -5.04 0.57
CA TRP A 352 16.48 -4.31 1.84
C TRP A 352 17.84 -4.57 2.46
N VAL A 353 18.30 -5.82 2.44
CA VAL A 353 19.63 -6.20 2.95
C VAL A 353 20.74 -5.56 2.13
N GLU A 354 20.61 -5.54 0.81
CA GLU A 354 21.53 -4.86 -0.09
C GLU A 354 21.60 -3.36 0.21
N LEU A 355 20.45 -2.68 0.36
CA LEU A 355 20.40 -1.28 0.74
C LEU A 355 21.10 -1.03 2.08
N ILE A 356 20.81 -1.83 3.12
CA ILE A 356 21.44 -1.68 4.43
C ILE A 356 22.96 -1.88 4.34
N ASN A 357 23.42 -2.83 3.56
CA ASN A 357 24.86 -3.05 3.37
C ASN A 357 25.55 -1.90 2.61
N THR A 358 24.89 -1.32 1.62
CA THR A 358 25.38 -0.13 0.91
C THR A 358 25.47 1.09 1.84
N LEU A 359 24.51 1.25 2.74
CA LEU A 359 24.50 2.37 3.70
C LEU A 359 25.59 2.26 4.78
N LYS A 360 26.17 1.08 5.00
CA LYS A 360 27.29 0.87 5.95
C LYS A 360 28.63 1.36 5.41
N GLN A 361 28.78 1.39 4.11
CA GLN A 361 29.97 1.92 3.43
C GLN A 361 29.97 3.46 3.42
#